data_28c07de593d8d9f5b855201030ff612c
#
_entry.id   28c07de593d8d9f5b855201030ff612c
#
_cell.length_a   1.000
_cell.length_b   1.000
_cell.length_c   1.000
_cell.angle_alpha   90.00
_cell.angle_beta   90.00
_cell.angle_gamma   90.00
#
_symmetry.space_group_name_H-M   'P 1'
#
loop_
_entity.id
_entity.type
_entity.pdbx_description
1 polymer ?
#
loop_
_entity_poly.entity_id
_entity_poly.type
_entity_poly.pdbx_seq_one_letter_code
_entity_poly.pdbx_strand_id
1 'polypeptide(L)'
;MVEIAPGAVPSPNIWNSPRVYEIENRAVDPDGALESAMRALRPWDGATVLDLGCGTGFHLPMFARDAAQVVGVEPHAGLAAAARRRVAEVPNVTVRVGAAQALPIPDASVDVVHVRWAYFFGPGCEPGLAELDRVVRRGGAIFIIDNDATRSTFGGWFRRGLPSYDPEAVERFWTRRGFTREPLLIRWSFESRKDLAAVLRIEFPEALAAEFLREHEGCEVDYAVNLWWRRV
;
A
#
# COMPACT_ATOMS: atom_id res chain seq x y z
N MET A 1 7.23 23.51 8.86
CA MET A 1 6.16 22.65 8.28
C MET A 1 6.84 21.67 7.35
N VAL A 2 6.41 20.41 7.33
CA VAL A 2 6.91 19.41 6.35
C VAL A 2 6.25 19.72 5.00
N GLU A 3 7.04 19.70 3.95
CA GLU A 3 6.54 19.89 2.59
C GLU A 3 5.74 18.67 2.14
N ILE A 4 4.57 18.89 1.55
CA ILE A 4 3.66 17.87 1.02
C ILE A 4 3.40 18.21 -0.44
N ALA A 5 3.49 17.22 -1.32
CA ALA A 5 3.22 17.40 -2.74
C ALA A 5 1.77 17.89 -2.97
N PRO A 6 1.55 18.87 -3.86
CA PRO A 6 0.21 19.39 -4.13
C PRO A 6 -0.78 18.30 -4.56
N GLY A 7 -1.99 18.37 -4.03
CA GLY A 7 -3.07 17.41 -4.35
C GLY A 7 -3.01 16.09 -3.59
N ALA A 8 -2.00 15.87 -2.74
CA ALA A 8 -1.91 14.67 -1.93
C ALA A 8 -3.05 14.60 -0.89
N VAL A 9 -3.63 13.41 -0.75
CA VAL A 9 -4.60 13.12 0.30
C VAL A 9 -3.83 12.73 1.58
N PRO A 10 -4.14 13.34 2.74
CA PRO A 10 -3.48 13.02 4.00
C PRO A 10 -3.66 11.55 4.40
N SER A 11 -2.56 10.93 4.86
CA SER A 11 -2.54 9.61 5.49
C SER A 11 -2.10 9.77 6.94
N PRO A 12 -3.04 10.09 7.86
CA PRO A 12 -2.70 10.54 9.22
C PRO A 12 -2.00 9.48 10.06
N ASN A 13 -2.24 8.19 9.82
CA ASN A 13 -1.58 7.09 10.52
C ASN A 13 -0.05 7.13 10.31
N ILE A 14 0.44 6.99 9.08
CA ILE A 14 1.88 7.01 8.79
C ILE A 14 2.49 8.42 8.93
N TRP A 15 1.74 9.49 8.58
CA TRP A 15 2.29 10.86 8.64
C TRP A 15 2.54 11.32 10.08
N ASN A 16 1.66 10.94 11.01
CA ASN A 16 1.78 11.33 12.43
C ASN A 16 2.56 10.31 13.26
N SER A 17 2.55 9.03 12.87
CA SER A 17 3.10 7.93 13.66
C SER A 17 3.98 6.97 12.83
N PRO A 18 5.00 7.46 12.09
CA PRO A 18 5.78 6.63 11.18
C PRO A 18 6.51 5.47 11.88
N ARG A 19 6.88 5.63 13.16
CA ARG A 19 7.52 4.55 13.93
C ARG A 19 6.56 3.41 14.26
N VAL A 20 5.31 3.72 14.57
CA VAL A 20 4.26 2.72 14.83
C VAL A 20 3.87 2.04 13.51
N TYR A 21 3.77 2.80 12.43
CA TYR A 21 3.52 2.26 11.11
C TYR A 21 4.61 1.29 10.62
N GLU A 22 5.86 1.48 11.06
CA GLU A 22 6.95 0.51 10.83
C GLU A 22 6.73 -0.82 11.58
N ILE A 23 6.11 -0.79 12.76
CA ILE A 23 5.70 -2.02 13.48
C ILE A 23 4.65 -2.75 12.66
N GLU A 24 3.67 -2.03 12.14
CA GLU A 24 2.64 -2.57 11.26
C GLU A 24 3.23 -3.20 9.99
N ASN A 25 4.09 -2.48 9.27
CA ASN A 25 4.75 -2.98 8.08
C ASN A 25 5.49 -4.30 8.31
N ARG A 26 6.11 -4.49 9.49
CA ARG A 26 6.77 -5.75 9.83
C ARG A 26 5.79 -6.86 10.21
N ALA A 27 4.66 -6.51 10.79
CA ALA A 27 3.67 -7.47 11.24
C ALA A 27 2.79 -8.01 10.10
N VAL A 28 2.55 -7.20 9.06
CA VAL A 28 1.62 -7.54 8.00
C VAL A 28 2.27 -8.48 6.98
N ASP A 29 1.54 -9.55 6.62
CA ASP A 29 1.93 -10.53 5.61
C ASP A 29 3.32 -11.18 5.87
N PRO A 30 3.57 -11.74 7.06
CA PRO A 30 4.86 -12.33 7.40
C PRO A 30 5.23 -13.52 6.52
N ASP A 31 4.24 -14.14 5.88
CA ASP A 31 4.42 -15.30 4.98
C ASP A 31 4.72 -14.90 3.53
N GLY A 32 4.64 -13.60 3.18
CA GLY A 32 4.92 -13.08 1.84
C GLY A 32 3.91 -13.50 0.77
N ALA A 33 2.67 -13.71 1.16
CA ALA A 33 1.60 -14.13 0.24
C ALA A 33 1.32 -13.09 -0.85
N LEU A 34 1.39 -11.79 -0.51
CA LEU A 34 1.22 -10.70 -1.47
C LEU A 34 2.35 -10.67 -2.50
N GLU A 35 3.62 -10.77 -2.06
CA GLU A 35 4.75 -10.84 -2.98
C GLU A 35 4.60 -12.05 -3.91
N SER A 36 4.27 -13.21 -3.37
CA SER A 36 4.09 -14.46 -4.13
C SER A 36 2.98 -14.34 -5.17
N ALA A 37 1.82 -13.78 -4.80
CA ALA A 37 0.69 -13.59 -5.71
C ALA A 37 1.04 -12.60 -6.84
N MET A 38 1.65 -11.46 -6.54
CA MET A 38 2.08 -10.50 -7.54
C MET A 38 3.11 -11.11 -8.50
N ARG A 39 4.10 -11.86 -8.01
CA ARG A 39 5.11 -12.54 -8.84
C ARG A 39 4.48 -13.59 -9.76
N ALA A 40 3.49 -14.33 -9.31
CA ALA A 40 2.77 -15.30 -10.13
C ALA A 40 2.03 -14.64 -11.30
N LEU A 41 1.50 -13.43 -11.10
CA LEU A 41 0.78 -12.67 -12.13
C LEU A 41 1.73 -11.93 -13.08
N ARG A 42 2.76 -11.27 -12.58
CA ARG A 42 3.75 -10.52 -13.33
C ARG A 42 5.07 -10.41 -12.53
N PRO A 43 6.07 -11.27 -12.79
CA PRO A 43 7.40 -11.13 -12.23
C PRO A 43 8.04 -9.79 -12.62
N TRP A 44 8.96 -9.29 -11.78
CA TRP A 44 9.66 -8.01 -12.03
C TRP A 44 11.17 -8.13 -12.18
N ASP A 45 11.63 -9.34 -12.47
CA ASP A 45 13.04 -9.60 -12.76
C ASP A 45 13.50 -8.75 -13.96
N GLY A 46 14.52 -7.95 -13.75
CA GLY A 46 15.05 -7.02 -14.76
C GLY A 46 14.11 -5.88 -15.17
N ALA A 47 12.97 -5.70 -14.49
CA ALA A 47 11.96 -4.68 -14.79
C ALA A 47 12.24 -3.35 -14.09
N THR A 48 11.56 -2.30 -14.54
CA THR A 48 11.43 -1.02 -13.82
C THR A 48 10.15 -1.06 -12.97
N VAL A 49 10.30 -0.95 -11.66
CA VAL A 49 9.18 -0.97 -10.70
C VAL A 49 8.92 0.43 -10.14
N LEU A 50 7.67 0.84 -10.08
CA LEU A 50 7.19 2.03 -9.35
C LEU A 50 6.46 1.57 -8.09
N ASP A 51 6.94 1.99 -6.92
CA ASP A 51 6.24 1.87 -5.64
C ASP A 51 5.58 3.23 -5.32
N LEU A 52 4.29 3.33 -5.56
CA LEU A 52 3.53 4.57 -5.39
C LEU A 52 2.90 4.66 -4.00
N GLY A 53 3.21 5.73 -3.29
CA GLY A 53 2.92 5.87 -1.87
C GLY A 53 3.91 5.05 -1.04
N CYS A 54 5.20 5.09 -1.40
CA CYS A 54 6.21 4.20 -0.79
C CYS A 54 6.47 4.47 0.71
N GLY A 55 5.90 5.54 1.27
CA GLY A 55 6.05 5.91 2.69
C GLY A 55 7.52 6.02 3.11
N THR A 56 7.90 5.26 4.12
CA THR A 56 9.29 5.15 4.60
C THR A 56 10.16 4.23 3.76
N GLY A 57 9.64 3.72 2.64
CA GLY A 57 10.37 2.85 1.70
C GLY A 57 10.48 1.39 2.15
N PHE A 58 9.57 0.90 2.98
CA PHE A 58 9.64 -0.45 3.56
C PHE A 58 9.75 -1.55 2.49
N HIS A 59 8.99 -1.43 1.39
CA HIS A 59 8.95 -2.45 0.33
C HIS A 59 10.01 -2.25 -0.77
N LEU A 60 10.66 -1.10 -0.84
CA LEU A 60 11.66 -0.81 -1.89
C LEU A 60 12.79 -1.86 -1.97
N PRO A 61 13.39 -2.32 -0.86
CA PRO A 61 14.43 -3.36 -0.90
C PRO A 61 13.92 -4.71 -1.43
N MET A 62 12.65 -5.06 -1.20
CA MET A 62 12.04 -6.29 -1.71
C MET A 62 12.05 -6.29 -3.25
N PHE A 63 11.61 -5.20 -3.87
CA PHE A 63 11.63 -5.07 -5.32
C PHE A 63 13.06 -5.00 -5.88
N ALA A 64 13.97 -4.29 -5.18
CA ALA A 64 15.32 -4.03 -5.63
C ALA A 64 16.19 -5.30 -5.77
N ARG A 65 15.79 -6.40 -5.12
CA ARG A 65 16.53 -7.69 -5.22
C ARG A 65 16.62 -8.19 -6.67
N ASP A 66 15.55 -7.99 -7.44
CA ASP A 66 15.39 -8.63 -8.76
C ASP A 66 15.12 -7.61 -9.89
N ALA A 67 14.57 -6.43 -9.56
CA ALA A 67 14.30 -5.38 -10.53
C ALA A 67 15.59 -4.73 -11.05
N ALA A 68 15.58 -4.31 -12.31
CA ALA A 68 16.66 -3.47 -12.85
C ALA A 68 16.67 -2.08 -12.21
N GLN A 69 15.49 -1.52 -11.96
CA GLN A 69 15.32 -0.22 -11.32
C GLN A 69 14.04 -0.18 -10.47
N VAL A 70 14.12 0.48 -9.32
CA VAL A 70 12.96 0.76 -8.47
C VAL A 70 12.86 2.26 -8.24
N VAL A 71 11.65 2.80 -8.43
CA VAL A 71 11.35 4.20 -8.14
C VAL A 71 10.27 4.25 -7.07
N GLY A 72 10.58 4.78 -5.90
CA GLY A 72 9.58 5.12 -4.88
C GLY A 72 9.06 6.54 -5.12
N VAL A 73 7.74 6.73 -5.06
CA VAL A 73 7.12 8.06 -5.06
C VAL A 73 6.30 8.22 -3.79
N GLU A 74 6.56 9.31 -3.06
CA GLU A 74 5.92 9.61 -1.79
C GLU A 74 5.59 11.11 -1.70
N PRO A 75 4.34 11.52 -1.40
CA PRO A 75 3.97 12.92 -1.34
C PRO A 75 4.50 13.66 -0.11
N HIS A 76 4.77 12.98 1.00
CA HIS A 76 5.25 13.58 2.24
C HIS A 76 6.78 13.61 2.27
N ALA A 77 7.39 14.80 2.11
CA ALA A 77 8.84 14.96 1.96
C ALA A 77 9.66 14.34 3.11
N GLY A 78 9.12 14.37 4.35
CA GLY A 78 9.76 13.74 5.52
C GLY A 78 9.83 12.21 5.42
N LEU A 79 8.78 11.56 4.91
CA LEU A 79 8.75 10.12 4.66
C LEU A 79 9.66 9.76 3.49
N ALA A 80 9.59 10.52 2.39
CA ALA A 80 10.52 10.37 1.26
C ALA A 80 11.99 10.47 1.68
N ALA A 81 12.32 11.39 2.60
CA ALA A 81 13.66 11.48 3.16
C ALA A 81 14.03 10.25 4.02
N ALA A 82 13.08 9.68 4.75
CA ALA A 82 13.28 8.43 5.48
C ALA A 82 13.50 7.26 4.51
N ALA A 83 12.70 7.17 3.45
CA ALA A 83 12.85 6.18 2.41
C ALA A 83 14.24 6.25 1.72
N ARG A 84 14.71 7.47 1.38
CA ARG A 84 16.06 7.66 0.82
C ARG A 84 17.15 7.17 1.76
N ARG A 85 17.04 7.42 3.07
CA ARG A 85 18.00 6.90 4.05
C ARG A 85 17.99 5.38 4.13
N ARG A 86 16.81 4.76 4.05
CA ARG A 86 16.65 3.29 4.07
C ARG A 86 17.37 2.63 2.89
N VAL A 87 17.30 3.22 1.73
CA VAL A 87 17.85 2.64 0.50
C VAL A 87 19.17 3.28 0.05
N ALA A 88 19.86 4.01 0.94
CA ALA A 88 21.09 4.74 0.60
C ALA A 88 22.18 3.86 -0.04
N GLU A 89 22.28 2.61 0.37
CA GLU A 89 23.25 1.62 -0.12
C GLU A 89 22.66 0.69 -1.21
N VAL A 90 21.44 0.98 -1.72
CA VAL A 90 20.78 0.17 -2.75
C VAL A 90 20.84 0.90 -4.09
N PRO A 91 21.79 0.57 -4.98
CA PRO A 91 22.16 1.41 -6.12
C PRO A 91 21.08 1.53 -7.21
N ASN A 92 20.18 0.55 -7.30
CA ASN A 92 19.10 0.52 -8.28
C ASN A 92 17.77 1.12 -7.75
N VAL A 93 17.79 1.85 -6.63
CA VAL A 93 16.60 2.49 -6.06
C VAL A 93 16.74 4.00 -6.06
N THR A 94 15.68 4.69 -6.48
CA THR A 94 15.53 6.15 -6.35
C THR A 94 14.21 6.48 -5.65
N VAL A 95 14.19 7.58 -4.88
CA VAL A 95 12.96 8.05 -4.21
C VAL A 95 12.69 9.50 -4.60
N ARG A 96 11.48 9.78 -5.08
CA ARG A 96 11.01 11.10 -5.52
C ARG A 96 9.86 11.58 -4.64
N VAL A 97 9.78 12.89 -4.45
CA VAL A 97 8.59 13.53 -3.86
C VAL A 97 7.60 13.78 -5.00
N GLY A 98 6.36 13.35 -4.81
CA GLY A 98 5.31 13.54 -5.81
C GLY A 98 3.99 12.95 -5.35
N ALA A 99 2.89 13.44 -5.92
CA ALA A 99 1.55 12.91 -5.68
C ALA A 99 1.09 12.03 -6.85
N ALA A 100 0.15 11.13 -6.58
CA ALA A 100 -0.41 10.21 -7.58
C ALA A 100 -0.97 10.93 -8.81
N GLN A 101 -1.52 12.14 -8.64
CA GLN A 101 -2.14 12.94 -9.70
C GLN A 101 -1.14 13.67 -10.61
N ALA A 102 0.15 13.68 -10.26
CA ALA A 102 1.22 14.32 -11.01
C ALA A 102 2.54 13.59 -10.72
N LEU A 103 2.71 12.43 -11.33
CA LEU A 103 3.88 11.59 -11.11
C LEU A 103 5.13 12.19 -11.77
N PRO A 104 6.23 12.36 -11.01
CA PRO A 104 7.50 12.80 -11.58
C PRO A 104 8.21 11.66 -12.31
N ILE A 105 7.49 10.97 -13.20
CA ILE A 105 7.88 9.76 -13.92
C ILE A 105 7.63 9.99 -15.41
N PRO A 106 8.57 9.65 -16.31
CA PRO A 106 8.35 9.75 -17.76
C PRO A 106 7.24 8.82 -18.26
N ASP A 107 6.65 9.17 -19.41
CA ASP A 107 5.65 8.33 -20.09
C ASP A 107 6.24 6.97 -20.44
N ALA A 108 5.43 5.92 -20.37
CA ALA A 108 5.75 4.55 -20.79
C ALA A 108 7.13 4.07 -20.33
N SER A 109 7.52 4.38 -19.08
CA SER A 109 8.84 4.06 -18.53
C SER A 109 8.85 2.99 -17.44
N VAL A 110 7.67 2.56 -16.97
CA VAL A 110 7.49 1.61 -15.86
C VAL A 110 6.90 0.31 -16.38
N ASP A 111 7.42 -0.82 -15.89
CA ASP A 111 6.91 -2.16 -16.21
C ASP A 111 5.90 -2.67 -15.20
N VAL A 112 6.12 -2.35 -13.92
CA VAL A 112 5.27 -2.81 -12.81
C VAL A 112 5.01 -1.65 -11.86
N VAL A 113 3.75 -1.44 -11.51
CA VAL A 113 3.34 -0.51 -10.46
C VAL A 113 2.82 -1.29 -9.27
N HIS A 114 3.27 -0.91 -8.08
CA HIS A 114 2.77 -1.35 -6.80
C HIS A 114 2.17 -0.17 -6.05
N VAL A 115 0.92 -0.33 -5.57
CA VAL A 115 0.21 0.64 -4.73
C VAL A 115 -0.39 -0.14 -3.56
N ARG A 116 0.08 0.11 -2.35
CA ARG A 116 -0.35 -0.64 -1.18
C ARG A 116 -0.88 0.29 -0.09
N TRP A 117 -2.18 0.12 0.23
CA TRP A 117 -2.90 0.99 1.17
C TRP A 117 -2.65 2.48 0.96
N ALA A 118 -2.45 2.86 -0.29
CA ALA A 118 -2.37 4.23 -0.73
C ALA A 118 -3.64 4.52 -1.54
N TYR A 119 -4.13 5.65 -1.45
CA TYR A 119 -5.27 6.39 -1.99
C TYR A 119 -6.19 5.78 -3.10
N PHE A 120 -5.87 4.71 -3.79
CA PHE A 120 -6.65 4.22 -4.94
C PHE A 120 -7.80 3.28 -4.55
N PHE A 121 -8.87 3.82 -3.93
CA PHE A 121 -10.04 3.00 -3.58
C PHE A 121 -11.38 3.71 -3.80
N GLY A 122 -11.63 4.20 -4.99
CA GLY A 122 -12.95 4.72 -5.32
C GLY A 122 -12.94 6.08 -6.02
N PRO A 123 -14.10 6.72 -6.13
CA PRO A 123 -14.25 7.99 -6.83
C PRO A 123 -13.30 9.07 -6.31
N GLY A 124 -12.73 9.85 -7.24
CA GLY A 124 -11.76 10.90 -6.95
C GLY A 124 -10.30 10.49 -7.16
N CYS A 125 -10.01 9.20 -7.40
CA CYS A 125 -8.67 8.74 -7.74
C CYS A 125 -8.38 8.77 -9.26
N GLU A 126 -9.33 9.15 -10.10
CA GLU A 126 -9.23 9.15 -11.55
C GLU A 126 -8.00 9.89 -12.11
N PRO A 127 -7.61 11.07 -11.61
CA PRO A 127 -6.37 11.71 -12.07
C PRO A 127 -5.12 10.86 -11.81
N GLY A 128 -5.07 10.18 -10.66
CA GLY A 128 -3.97 9.25 -10.35
C GLY A 128 -3.98 8.02 -11.26
N LEU A 129 -5.15 7.48 -11.59
CA LEU A 129 -5.26 6.35 -12.53
C LEU A 129 -4.83 6.76 -13.94
N ALA A 130 -5.16 7.97 -14.38
CA ALA A 130 -4.68 8.50 -15.66
C ALA A 130 -3.13 8.62 -15.71
N GLU A 131 -2.52 9.01 -14.59
CA GLU A 131 -1.06 9.02 -14.47
C GLU A 131 -0.46 7.61 -14.51
N LEU A 132 -1.10 6.60 -13.89
CA LEU A 132 -0.65 5.21 -14.02
C LEU A 132 -0.72 4.73 -15.47
N ASP A 133 -1.79 5.07 -16.20
CA ASP A 133 -1.93 4.74 -17.62
C ASP A 133 -0.87 5.44 -18.49
N ARG A 134 -0.46 6.66 -18.11
CA ARG A 134 0.60 7.39 -18.78
C ARG A 134 1.99 6.79 -18.57
N VAL A 135 2.33 6.42 -17.31
CA VAL A 135 3.69 6.01 -16.95
C VAL A 135 3.99 4.55 -17.24
N VAL A 136 2.95 3.69 -17.21
CA VAL A 136 3.13 2.25 -17.45
C VAL A 136 3.26 1.99 -18.95
N ARG A 137 4.27 1.26 -19.34
CA ARG A 137 4.46 0.87 -20.74
C ARG A 137 3.51 -0.25 -21.14
N ARG A 138 3.24 -0.34 -22.43
CA ARG A 138 2.41 -1.44 -22.97
C ARG A 138 3.01 -2.80 -22.57
N GLY A 139 2.13 -3.70 -22.06
CA GLY A 139 2.52 -5.00 -21.51
C GLY A 139 2.97 -4.96 -20.04
N GLY A 140 2.98 -3.79 -19.43
CA GLY A 140 3.20 -3.63 -18.00
C GLY A 140 2.00 -4.05 -17.15
N ALA A 141 2.16 -4.05 -15.85
CA ALA A 141 1.10 -4.42 -14.90
C ALA A 141 0.98 -3.39 -13.77
N ILE A 142 -0.25 -3.21 -13.30
CA ILE A 142 -0.58 -2.38 -12.15
C ILE A 142 -1.17 -3.29 -11.08
N PHE A 143 -0.61 -3.21 -9.86
CA PHE A 143 -1.08 -3.88 -8.65
C PHE A 143 -1.52 -2.84 -7.63
N ILE A 144 -2.76 -2.98 -7.15
CA ILE A 144 -3.33 -2.13 -6.10
C ILE A 144 -3.84 -3.05 -4.99
N ILE A 145 -3.37 -2.83 -3.77
CA ILE A 145 -3.71 -3.64 -2.61
C ILE A 145 -4.52 -2.78 -1.65
N ASP A 146 -5.71 -3.27 -1.30
CA ASP A 146 -6.59 -2.66 -0.30
C ASP A 146 -7.26 -3.70 0.61
N ASN A 147 -8.06 -3.21 1.56
CA ASN A 147 -8.74 -4.04 2.55
C ASN A 147 -9.93 -4.79 1.95
N ASP A 148 -10.05 -6.08 2.25
CA ASP A 148 -11.30 -6.81 2.04
C ASP A 148 -12.17 -6.72 3.30
N ALA A 149 -13.15 -5.81 3.28
CA ALA A 149 -14.07 -5.60 4.38
C ALA A 149 -15.14 -6.70 4.53
N THR A 150 -15.17 -7.71 3.65
CA THR A 150 -16.25 -8.71 3.64
C THR A 150 -15.98 -9.91 4.53
N ARG A 151 -14.72 -10.13 4.91
CA ARG A 151 -14.26 -11.30 5.66
C ARG A 151 -13.07 -10.95 6.54
N SER A 152 -12.64 -11.89 7.38
CA SER A 152 -11.58 -11.79 8.39
C SER A 152 -11.90 -10.91 9.61
N THR A 153 -11.14 -11.10 10.67
CA THR A 153 -11.22 -10.29 11.90
C THR A 153 -10.93 -8.82 11.59
N PHE A 154 -9.82 -8.54 10.86
CA PHE A 154 -9.50 -7.17 10.49
C PHE A 154 -10.59 -6.55 9.59
N GLY A 155 -11.13 -7.28 8.62
CA GLY A 155 -12.21 -6.80 7.76
C GLY A 155 -13.46 -6.42 8.56
N GLY A 156 -13.77 -7.17 9.63
CA GLY A 156 -14.82 -6.83 10.58
C GLY A 156 -14.54 -5.53 11.33
N TRP A 157 -13.31 -5.33 11.79
CA TRP A 157 -12.87 -4.09 12.45
C TRP A 157 -12.91 -2.91 11.50
N PHE A 158 -12.42 -3.10 10.27
CA PHE A 158 -12.41 -2.07 9.23
C PHE A 158 -13.84 -1.57 8.93
N ARG A 159 -14.84 -2.45 8.81
CA ARG A 159 -16.25 -2.05 8.63
C ARG A 159 -16.80 -1.26 9.80
N ARG A 160 -16.40 -1.59 11.04
CA ARG A 160 -16.81 -0.84 12.24
C ARG A 160 -16.14 0.54 12.27
N GLY A 161 -14.89 0.64 11.83
CA GLY A 161 -14.13 1.90 11.73
C GLY A 161 -14.59 2.81 10.59
N LEU A 162 -15.05 2.22 9.48
CA LEU A 162 -15.49 2.93 8.28
C LEU A 162 -16.84 2.38 7.77
N PRO A 163 -17.96 2.68 8.46
CA PRO A 163 -19.27 2.14 8.10
C PRO A 163 -19.79 2.56 6.72
N SER A 164 -19.23 3.64 6.16
CA SER A 164 -19.58 4.13 4.82
C SER A 164 -18.88 3.38 3.69
N TYR A 165 -17.93 2.49 3.99
CA TYR A 165 -17.24 1.69 3.00
C TYR A 165 -18.18 0.64 2.39
N ASP A 166 -18.42 0.75 1.07
CA ASP A 166 -19.24 -0.19 0.30
C ASP A 166 -18.33 -1.08 -0.56
N PRO A 167 -18.08 -2.34 -0.14
CA PRO A 167 -17.18 -3.24 -0.87
C PRO A 167 -17.71 -3.59 -2.27
N GLU A 168 -19.03 -3.63 -2.47
CA GLU A 168 -19.59 -3.89 -3.80
C GLU A 168 -19.39 -2.69 -4.74
N ALA A 169 -19.51 -1.47 -4.23
CA ALA A 169 -19.22 -0.26 -5.01
C ALA A 169 -17.73 -0.20 -5.40
N VAL A 170 -16.83 -0.58 -4.50
CA VAL A 170 -15.39 -0.67 -4.77
C VAL A 170 -15.10 -1.73 -5.83
N GLU A 171 -15.70 -2.92 -5.72
CA GLU A 171 -15.54 -3.99 -6.71
C GLU A 171 -16.06 -3.56 -8.09
N ARG A 172 -17.25 -2.96 -8.15
CA ARG A 172 -17.79 -2.40 -9.39
C ARG A 172 -16.91 -1.31 -9.98
N PHE A 173 -16.30 -0.47 -9.14
CA PHE A 173 -15.39 0.58 -9.56
C PHE A 173 -14.15 0.03 -10.27
N TRP A 174 -13.47 -0.95 -9.68
CA TRP A 174 -12.26 -1.56 -10.24
C TRP A 174 -12.55 -2.41 -11.46
N THR A 175 -13.60 -3.23 -11.42
CA THR A 175 -14.00 -4.09 -12.56
C THR A 175 -14.32 -3.26 -13.82
N ARG A 176 -15.04 -2.14 -13.68
CA ARG A 176 -15.32 -1.23 -14.81
C ARG A 176 -14.06 -0.60 -15.40
N ARG A 177 -12.96 -0.56 -14.68
CA ARG A 177 -11.65 -0.07 -15.12
C ARG A 177 -10.70 -1.16 -15.60
N GLY A 178 -11.23 -2.36 -15.79
CA GLY A 178 -10.47 -3.50 -16.32
C GLY A 178 -9.56 -4.18 -15.30
N PHE A 179 -9.72 -3.89 -14.00
CA PHE A 179 -8.99 -4.62 -12.97
C PHE A 179 -9.68 -5.95 -12.64
N THR A 180 -8.86 -6.98 -12.44
CA THR A 180 -9.24 -8.28 -11.91
C THR A 180 -8.95 -8.30 -10.41
N ARG A 181 -9.83 -8.91 -9.63
CA ARG A 181 -9.68 -9.12 -8.20
C ARG A 181 -9.02 -10.45 -7.91
N GLU A 182 -7.95 -10.44 -7.12
CA GLU A 182 -7.34 -11.62 -6.52
C GLU A 182 -7.48 -11.51 -5.00
N PRO A 183 -8.45 -12.20 -4.37
CA PRO A 183 -8.70 -12.09 -2.94
C PRO A 183 -7.71 -12.97 -2.17
N LEU A 184 -6.96 -12.39 -1.23
CA LEU A 184 -5.99 -13.08 -0.41
C LEU A 184 -6.37 -13.01 1.06
N LEU A 185 -6.02 -14.07 1.79
CA LEU A 185 -6.04 -14.09 3.24
C LEU A 185 -4.60 -14.08 3.73
N ILE A 186 -4.23 -13.00 4.38
CA ILE A 186 -2.95 -12.80 5.06
C ILE A 186 -3.19 -12.69 6.56
N ARG A 187 -2.18 -12.32 7.33
CA ARG A 187 -2.33 -12.01 8.74
C ARG A 187 -1.43 -10.87 9.16
N TRP A 188 -1.78 -10.22 10.26
CA TRP A 188 -0.84 -9.53 11.12
C TRP A 188 -0.26 -10.51 12.13
N SER A 189 1.05 -10.44 12.37
CA SER A 189 1.76 -11.17 13.41
C SER A 189 2.67 -10.22 14.17
N PHE A 190 2.22 -9.73 15.31
CA PHE A 190 2.95 -8.78 16.14
C PHE A 190 3.85 -9.49 17.15
N GLU A 191 5.00 -8.91 17.46
CA GLU A 191 5.93 -9.41 18.49
C GLU A 191 5.32 -9.33 19.90
N SER A 192 4.41 -8.38 20.12
CA SER A 192 3.78 -8.19 21.41
C SER A 192 2.36 -7.62 21.31
N ARG A 193 1.57 -7.86 22.36
CA ARG A 193 0.25 -7.23 22.52
C ARG A 193 0.33 -5.70 22.58
N LYS A 194 1.44 -5.15 23.06
CA LYS A 194 1.70 -3.72 23.07
C LYS A 194 1.82 -3.16 21.66
N ASP A 195 2.46 -3.88 20.76
CA ASP A 195 2.64 -3.50 19.37
C ASP A 195 1.30 -3.53 18.62
N LEU A 196 0.52 -4.61 18.79
CA LEU A 196 -0.86 -4.67 18.27
C LEU A 196 -1.69 -3.47 18.77
N ALA A 197 -1.61 -3.16 20.07
CA ALA A 197 -2.34 -2.05 20.65
C ALA A 197 -1.90 -0.70 20.09
N ALA A 198 -0.61 -0.52 19.84
CA ALA A 198 -0.08 0.72 19.25
C ALA A 198 -0.58 0.90 17.81
N VAL A 199 -0.58 -0.17 17.00
CA VAL A 199 -1.07 -0.14 15.62
C VAL A 199 -2.58 0.10 15.58
N LEU A 200 -3.37 -0.60 16.38
CA LEU A 200 -4.82 -0.36 16.41
C LEU A 200 -5.18 1.10 16.72
N ARG A 201 -4.39 1.81 17.56
CA ARG A 201 -4.63 3.21 17.90
C ARG A 201 -4.28 4.21 16.79
N ILE A 202 -3.45 3.83 15.83
CA ILE A 202 -3.21 4.68 14.66
C ILE A 202 -4.18 4.39 13.51
N GLU A 203 -4.76 3.19 13.49
CA GLU A 203 -5.70 2.77 12.46
C GLU A 203 -7.16 3.11 12.81
N PHE A 204 -7.50 3.13 14.10
CA PHE A 204 -8.89 3.30 14.55
C PHE A 204 -9.01 4.36 15.66
N PRO A 205 -10.19 4.98 15.81
CA PRO A 205 -10.50 5.79 16.98
C PRO A 205 -10.26 5.03 18.28
N GLU A 206 -9.75 5.70 19.32
CA GLU A 206 -9.32 5.08 20.59
C GLU A 206 -10.39 4.16 21.21
N ALA A 207 -11.67 4.55 21.15
CA ALA A 207 -12.76 3.74 21.69
C ALA A 207 -12.89 2.38 20.96
N LEU A 208 -12.80 2.38 19.64
CA LEU A 208 -12.83 1.15 18.83
C LEU A 208 -11.57 0.32 19.01
N ALA A 209 -10.40 0.94 19.03
CA ALA A 209 -9.15 0.25 19.28
C ALA A 209 -9.17 -0.47 20.64
N ALA A 210 -9.68 0.18 21.70
CA ALA A 210 -9.84 -0.42 23.02
C ALA A 210 -10.85 -1.57 23.03
N GLU A 211 -11.92 -1.47 22.24
CA GLU A 211 -12.94 -2.52 22.09
C GLU A 211 -12.35 -3.75 21.38
N PHE A 212 -11.67 -3.55 20.25
CA PHE A 212 -11.00 -4.62 19.50
C PHE A 212 -9.94 -5.36 20.34
N LEU A 213 -9.19 -4.62 21.15
CA LEU A 213 -8.26 -5.21 22.10
C LEU A 213 -8.93 -6.06 23.19
N ARG A 214 -10.14 -5.73 23.62
CA ARG A 214 -10.88 -6.57 24.57
C ARG A 214 -11.50 -7.80 23.94
N GLU A 215 -11.94 -7.70 22.68
CA GLU A 215 -12.60 -8.77 21.95
C GLU A 215 -11.62 -9.80 21.36
N HIS A 216 -10.39 -9.39 21.11
CA HIS A 216 -9.38 -10.21 20.45
C HIS A 216 -8.26 -10.62 21.41
N GLU A 217 -7.94 -11.91 21.46
CA GLU A 217 -6.83 -12.45 22.24
C GLU A 217 -5.60 -12.70 21.35
N GLY A 218 -4.41 -12.65 21.96
CA GLY A 218 -3.15 -12.91 21.25
C GLY A 218 -2.60 -11.72 20.48
N CYS A 219 -1.67 -12.00 19.57
CA CYS A 219 -0.91 -11.03 18.79
C CYS A 219 -1.04 -11.24 17.27
N GLU A 220 -1.80 -12.25 16.86
CA GLU A 220 -2.06 -12.53 15.43
C GLU A 220 -3.49 -12.16 15.09
N VAL A 221 -3.69 -11.55 13.92
CA VAL A 221 -5.00 -11.15 13.41
C VAL A 221 -5.10 -11.58 11.96
N ASP A 222 -6.10 -12.38 11.62
CA ASP A 222 -6.38 -12.73 10.25
C ASP A 222 -6.85 -11.50 9.47
N TYR A 223 -6.29 -11.32 8.28
CA TYR A 223 -6.42 -10.10 7.49
C TYR A 223 -6.70 -10.44 6.03
N ALA A 224 -7.90 -10.18 5.57
CA ALA A 224 -8.27 -10.34 4.18
C ALA A 224 -7.96 -9.07 3.39
N VAL A 225 -7.36 -9.23 2.22
CA VAL A 225 -7.02 -8.14 1.31
C VAL A 225 -7.47 -8.45 -0.11
N ASN A 226 -7.69 -7.42 -0.88
CA ASN A 226 -7.89 -7.49 -2.32
C ASN A 226 -6.61 -7.07 -3.02
N LEU A 227 -6.08 -7.92 -3.88
CA LEU A 227 -5.08 -7.56 -4.86
C LEU A 227 -5.81 -7.30 -6.19
N TRP A 228 -6.03 -6.01 -6.50
CA TRP A 228 -6.56 -5.57 -7.79
C TRP A 228 -5.42 -5.47 -8.78
N TRP A 229 -5.55 -6.07 -9.94
CA TRP A 229 -4.52 -6.01 -10.94
C TRP A 229 -5.06 -5.92 -12.36
N ARG A 230 -4.30 -5.29 -13.25
CA ARG A 230 -4.53 -5.32 -14.69
C ARG A 230 -3.23 -5.20 -15.48
N ARG A 231 -3.25 -5.66 -16.71
CA ARG A 231 -2.18 -5.37 -17.70
C ARG A 231 -2.57 -4.15 -18.53
N VAL A 232 -1.56 -3.35 -18.93
CA VAL A 232 -1.70 -2.15 -19.75
C VAL A 232 -1.32 -2.44 -21.19
#